data_f269e7bf69d65372cff6597a45aa3ef8
#
_entry.id   f269e7bf69d65372cff6597a45aa3ef8
#
_cell.length_a   1.000
_cell.length_b   1.000
_cell.length_c   1.000
_cell.angle_alpha   90.00
_cell.angle_beta   90.00
_cell.angle_gamma   90.00
#
_symmetry.space_group_name_H-M   'P 1'
#
loop_
_entity.id
_entity.type
_entity.pdbx_description
1 polymer ?
#
loop_
_entity_poly.entity_id
_entity_poly.type
_entity_poly.pdbx_seq_one_letter_code
_entity_poly.pdbx_strand_id
1 'polypeptide(L)'
;MKKGKTLPLSLIKKICAAILIKHSYSQISKLYLVGKSTIQRCKQCLEKAKITALNDFFKLDEEELAKIIYGDKAVLKRRANSTTIILKKPKNFAFKGNYLMPNDSYFEKVIDTYGCKSKKELYLSYVNEALSNNRLHVKRTTFYLRLNDYLKRHNQTTRYFSFKNHAYGDEIQLDWCGEKVTLLNEDGTPHSYQIFVMTWTYSYYCYACFVPNQTTKTTIEAINSGFKFFKCMPNQLCIDNCKALVTRHEIGHEAIINQNFEYYTDRANLVVNVNNPFSPNEKSAVENTVHLIQQRVLSSIPINTPIKEAQLLLEDLVSERINCAKFRGDSQKTRQYFFIKHEFVSARALPTALPKYVEHYKNLKVLKNSHVNILGNYYSVPYEFIDAYVSVDIEDGQIKIIYQRQVIATHHMILGKGTYISDKTHFESRNLKLNFLSKLETTSDLIEYAKSFSFEIQSFCATLSLFRKSFQIAKVATLYLIKLHQKLKLQNKDHLLNVAITKVMQKYHHDEISTHHIDEELKILQTFQEVS
;
A
#
# COMPACT_ATOMS: atom_id res chain seq x y z
N MET A 1 -10.18 6.06 -55.35
CA MET A 1 -10.25 6.49 -53.95
C MET A 1 -10.31 5.24 -53.07
N LYS A 2 -9.26 4.95 -52.27
CA LYS A 2 -9.25 3.83 -51.34
C LYS A 2 -10.29 4.09 -50.25
N LYS A 3 -11.32 3.23 -50.10
CA LYS A 3 -12.30 3.27 -49.03
C LYS A 3 -11.55 3.14 -47.71
N GLY A 4 -11.56 4.21 -46.88
CA GLY A 4 -10.93 4.24 -45.59
C GLY A 4 -11.48 3.12 -44.66
N LYS A 5 -10.60 2.40 -43.98
CA LYS A 5 -10.98 1.44 -42.94
C LYS A 5 -11.80 2.14 -41.86
N THR A 6 -13.00 1.66 -41.56
CA THR A 6 -13.80 2.12 -40.42
C THR A 6 -13.06 1.81 -39.12
N LEU A 7 -12.87 2.82 -38.27
CA LEU A 7 -12.21 2.67 -36.97
C LEU A 7 -13.12 1.85 -36.02
N PRO A 8 -12.52 1.09 -35.07
CA PRO A 8 -13.28 0.40 -34.03
C PRO A 8 -14.11 1.38 -33.18
N LEU A 9 -15.32 0.98 -32.80
CA LEU A 9 -16.22 1.85 -32.00
C LEU A 9 -15.61 2.19 -30.64
N SER A 10 -14.90 1.26 -30.03
CA SER A 10 -14.16 1.47 -28.78
C SER A 10 -13.10 2.58 -28.88
N LEU A 11 -12.41 2.70 -30.02
CA LEU A 11 -11.45 3.77 -30.26
C LEU A 11 -12.16 5.11 -30.47
N ILE A 12 -13.27 5.11 -31.20
CA ILE A 12 -14.09 6.30 -31.40
C ILE A 12 -14.65 6.81 -30.07
N LYS A 13 -15.10 5.91 -29.19
CA LYS A 13 -15.57 6.26 -27.85
C LYS A 13 -14.51 7.01 -27.06
N LYS A 14 -13.26 6.57 -27.11
CA LYS A 14 -12.10 7.24 -26.48
C LYS A 14 -11.81 8.61 -27.10
N ILE A 15 -11.88 8.72 -28.43
CA ILE A 15 -11.69 10.00 -29.14
C ILE A 15 -12.77 11.00 -28.75
N CYS A 16 -14.04 10.60 -28.75
CA CYS A 16 -15.17 11.45 -28.36
C CYS A 16 -15.06 11.92 -26.91
N ALA A 17 -14.71 11.03 -25.98
CA ALA A 17 -14.48 11.39 -24.58
C ALA A 17 -13.33 12.42 -24.44
N ALA A 18 -12.21 12.22 -25.15
CA ALA A 18 -11.08 13.16 -25.15
C ALA A 18 -11.46 14.55 -25.72
N ILE A 19 -12.35 14.61 -26.73
CA ILE A 19 -12.89 15.87 -27.28
C ILE A 19 -13.73 16.59 -26.21
N LEU A 20 -14.59 15.87 -25.50
CA LEU A 20 -15.47 16.45 -24.46
C LEU A 20 -14.67 16.95 -23.24
N ILE A 21 -13.51 16.34 -22.91
CA ILE A 21 -12.56 16.80 -21.88
C ILE A 21 -11.70 17.99 -22.38
N LYS A 22 -11.95 18.49 -23.60
CA LYS A 22 -11.24 19.64 -24.20
C LYS A 22 -9.76 19.42 -24.49
N HIS A 23 -9.30 18.18 -24.72
CA HIS A 23 -7.95 17.95 -25.25
C HIS A 23 -7.77 18.56 -26.64
N SER A 24 -6.59 19.09 -26.92
CA SER A 24 -6.29 19.64 -28.26
C SER A 24 -6.21 18.52 -29.30
N TYR A 25 -6.55 18.85 -30.54
CA TYR A 25 -6.50 17.89 -31.67
C TYR A 25 -5.09 17.27 -31.85
N SER A 26 -4.03 18.03 -31.52
CA SER A 26 -2.67 17.53 -31.58
C SER A 26 -2.41 16.47 -30.49
N GLN A 27 -2.91 16.68 -29.29
CA GLN A 27 -2.81 15.71 -28.19
C GLN A 27 -3.60 14.44 -28.53
N ILE A 28 -4.87 14.56 -28.97
CA ILE A 28 -5.71 13.42 -29.35
C ILE A 28 -5.08 12.64 -30.51
N SER A 29 -4.52 13.33 -31.51
CA SER A 29 -3.86 12.72 -32.65
C SER A 29 -2.64 11.90 -32.25
N LYS A 30 -1.82 12.41 -31.34
CA LYS A 30 -0.65 11.71 -30.80
C LYS A 30 -1.06 10.51 -29.92
N LEU A 31 -2.07 10.67 -29.07
CA LEU A 31 -2.49 9.68 -28.09
C LEU A 31 -3.15 8.44 -28.75
N TYR A 32 -3.95 8.67 -29.78
CA TYR A 32 -4.72 7.61 -30.44
C TYR A 32 -4.26 7.26 -31.85
N LEU A 33 -3.18 7.86 -32.33
CA LEU A 33 -2.61 7.66 -33.67
C LEU A 33 -3.62 7.82 -34.80
N VAL A 34 -4.47 8.83 -34.70
CA VAL A 34 -5.54 9.12 -35.66
C VAL A 34 -5.35 10.49 -36.35
N GLY A 35 -5.77 10.59 -37.60
CA GLY A 35 -5.71 11.85 -38.34
C GLY A 35 -6.63 12.94 -37.77
N LYS A 36 -6.19 14.20 -37.83
CA LYS A 36 -6.97 15.36 -37.36
C LYS A 36 -8.36 15.46 -38.01
N SER A 37 -8.51 15.04 -39.27
CA SER A 37 -9.80 14.97 -39.97
C SER A 37 -10.78 14.00 -39.31
N THR A 38 -10.30 12.89 -38.76
CA THR A 38 -11.14 11.94 -38.03
C THR A 38 -11.63 12.54 -36.71
N ILE A 39 -10.76 13.25 -35.98
CA ILE A 39 -11.10 13.94 -34.73
C ILE A 39 -12.14 15.02 -34.99
N GLN A 40 -11.95 15.82 -36.04
CA GLN A 40 -12.89 16.87 -36.45
C GLN A 40 -14.26 16.29 -36.80
N ARG A 41 -14.30 15.15 -37.51
CA ARG A 41 -15.55 14.45 -37.81
C ARG A 41 -16.26 13.96 -36.55
N CYS A 42 -15.56 13.37 -35.60
CA CYS A 42 -16.13 12.96 -34.31
C CYS A 42 -16.72 14.15 -33.56
N LYS A 43 -16.02 15.30 -33.54
CA LYS A 43 -16.51 16.53 -32.93
C LYS A 43 -17.80 17.02 -33.56
N GLN A 44 -17.83 17.10 -34.90
CA GLN A 44 -19.05 17.51 -35.64
C GLN A 44 -20.24 16.57 -35.37
N CYS A 45 -20.01 15.27 -35.22
CA CYS A 45 -21.07 14.32 -34.88
C CYS A 45 -21.62 14.55 -33.47
N LEU A 46 -20.74 14.82 -32.47
CA LEU A 46 -21.14 15.16 -31.10
C LEU A 46 -21.94 16.49 -31.06
N GLU A 47 -21.50 17.51 -31.78
CA GLU A 47 -22.17 18.80 -31.87
C GLU A 47 -23.58 18.67 -32.51
N LYS A 48 -23.71 17.90 -33.59
CA LYS A 48 -25.01 17.60 -34.24
C LYS A 48 -25.96 16.84 -33.29
N ALA A 49 -25.43 15.95 -32.48
CA ALA A 49 -26.18 15.20 -31.47
C ALA A 49 -26.44 15.99 -30.18
N LYS A 50 -25.96 17.26 -30.10
CA LYS A 50 -26.07 18.16 -28.93
C LYS A 50 -25.49 17.56 -27.65
N ILE A 51 -24.44 16.71 -27.75
CA ILE A 51 -23.75 16.10 -26.62
C ILE A 51 -22.56 16.99 -26.24
N THR A 52 -22.71 17.75 -25.17
CA THR A 52 -21.69 18.71 -24.69
C THR A 52 -21.05 18.30 -23.36
N ALA A 53 -21.68 17.41 -22.59
CA ALA A 53 -21.22 16.96 -21.31
C ALA A 53 -20.78 15.48 -21.36
N LEU A 54 -19.73 15.17 -20.59
CA LEU A 54 -19.16 13.81 -20.50
C LEU A 54 -20.16 12.81 -19.90
N ASN A 55 -20.94 13.24 -18.90
CA ASN A 55 -21.95 12.41 -18.25
C ASN A 55 -23.07 11.97 -19.21
N ASP A 56 -23.49 12.84 -20.12
CA ASP A 56 -24.53 12.50 -21.12
C ASP A 56 -23.95 11.56 -22.18
N PHE A 57 -22.69 11.73 -22.53
CA PHE A 57 -21.99 10.85 -23.44
C PHE A 57 -21.84 9.40 -22.89
N PHE A 58 -21.58 9.22 -21.60
CA PHE A 58 -21.45 7.89 -21.00
C PHE A 58 -22.79 7.16 -20.80
N LYS A 59 -23.91 7.85 -20.84
CA LYS A 59 -25.25 7.24 -20.84
C LYS A 59 -25.62 6.57 -22.15
N LEU A 60 -24.93 6.93 -23.25
CA LEU A 60 -25.20 6.37 -24.58
C LEU A 60 -24.74 4.90 -24.64
N ASP A 61 -25.59 4.05 -25.15
CA ASP A 61 -25.22 2.70 -25.50
C ASP A 61 -24.35 2.64 -26.79
N GLU A 62 -23.81 1.47 -27.10
CA GLU A 62 -22.95 1.31 -28.28
C GLU A 62 -23.70 1.46 -29.59
N GLU A 63 -25.00 1.14 -29.63
CA GLU A 63 -25.82 1.27 -30.83
C GLU A 63 -26.15 2.74 -31.11
N GLU A 64 -26.50 3.49 -30.10
CA GLU A 64 -26.75 4.94 -30.18
C GLU A 64 -25.49 5.70 -30.61
N LEU A 65 -24.34 5.38 -30.02
CA LEU A 65 -23.07 5.98 -30.43
C LEU A 65 -22.74 5.65 -31.91
N ALA A 66 -22.98 4.41 -32.32
CA ALA A 66 -22.76 4.00 -33.72
C ALA A 66 -23.68 4.75 -34.69
N LYS A 67 -24.95 4.99 -34.31
CA LYS A 67 -25.89 5.82 -35.09
C LYS A 67 -25.39 7.24 -35.23
N ILE A 68 -24.97 7.87 -34.17
CA ILE A 68 -24.47 9.24 -34.15
C ILE A 68 -23.26 9.41 -35.08
N ILE A 69 -22.32 8.46 -35.05
CA ILE A 69 -21.04 8.57 -35.77
C ILE A 69 -21.11 8.09 -37.21
N TYR A 70 -21.87 7.03 -37.48
CA TYR A 70 -21.88 6.35 -38.78
C TYR A 70 -23.21 6.45 -39.54
N GLY A 71 -24.30 6.90 -38.86
CA GLY A 71 -25.65 6.97 -39.39
C GLY A 71 -26.36 5.60 -39.43
N ASP A 72 -27.67 5.62 -39.65
CA ASP A 72 -28.56 4.44 -39.60
C ASP A 72 -28.18 3.32 -40.57
N LYS A 73 -27.71 3.64 -41.77
CA LYS A 73 -27.28 2.66 -42.78
C LYS A 73 -26.05 1.85 -42.34
N ALA A 74 -25.20 2.41 -41.49
CA ALA A 74 -24.00 1.73 -40.99
C ALA A 74 -24.33 0.78 -39.83
N VAL A 75 -25.35 1.11 -39.04
CA VAL A 75 -25.85 0.24 -37.95
C VAL A 75 -26.47 -1.02 -38.54
N LEU A 76 -27.28 -0.88 -39.58
CA LEU A 76 -27.87 -2.00 -40.29
C LEU A 76 -26.83 -2.91 -40.97
N LYS A 77 -25.76 -2.35 -41.55
CA LYS A 77 -24.63 -3.13 -42.07
C LYS A 77 -23.83 -3.86 -40.98
N ARG A 78 -23.69 -3.27 -39.79
CA ARG A 78 -23.05 -3.92 -38.66
C ARG A 78 -23.92 -5.02 -38.03
N ARG A 79 -25.24 -4.81 -37.90
CA ARG A 79 -26.18 -5.88 -37.53
C ARG A 79 -26.10 -7.05 -38.52
N ALA A 80 -26.06 -6.80 -39.81
CA ALA A 80 -25.85 -7.81 -40.83
C ALA A 80 -24.48 -8.50 -40.74
N ASN A 81 -23.41 -7.79 -40.37
CA ASN A 81 -22.06 -8.34 -40.18
C ASN A 81 -21.84 -8.96 -38.81
N SER A 82 -22.57 -8.58 -37.76
CA SER A 82 -22.51 -9.21 -36.42
C SER A 82 -23.39 -10.47 -36.35
N THR A 83 -24.45 -10.53 -37.15
CA THR A 83 -25.32 -11.71 -37.30
C THR A 83 -24.81 -12.68 -38.36
N THR A 84 -23.87 -12.26 -39.19
CA THR A 84 -23.27 -13.11 -40.21
C THR A 84 -21.75 -13.05 -40.07
N ILE A 85 -21.20 -13.59 -39.02
CA ILE A 85 -20.10 -14.50 -39.21
C ILE A 85 -20.74 -15.68 -39.95
N ILE A 86 -20.87 -15.59 -41.28
CA ILE A 86 -20.86 -16.77 -42.10
C ILE A 86 -19.50 -17.40 -41.82
N LEU A 87 -19.47 -18.24 -40.82
CA LEU A 87 -18.49 -19.29 -40.73
C LEU A 87 -18.56 -19.89 -42.15
N LYS A 88 -17.53 -19.65 -42.97
CA LYS A 88 -17.34 -20.46 -44.17
C LYS A 88 -17.56 -21.86 -43.66
N LYS A 89 -18.67 -22.51 -44.09
CA LYS A 89 -18.94 -23.90 -43.79
C LYS A 89 -17.60 -24.59 -43.91
N PRO A 90 -17.09 -25.26 -42.84
CA PRO A 90 -15.84 -25.96 -42.96
C PRO A 90 -15.98 -26.75 -44.27
N LYS A 91 -15.08 -26.54 -45.25
CA LYS A 91 -15.06 -27.30 -46.47
C LYS A 91 -15.25 -28.72 -46.00
N ASN A 92 -16.33 -29.38 -46.42
CA ASN A 92 -16.60 -30.77 -46.09
C ASN A 92 -15.38 -31.56 -46.54
N PHE A 93 -14.41 -31.74 -45.65
CA PHE A 93 -13.38 -32.74 -45.85
C PHE A 93 -14.11 -34.07 -45.68
N ALA A 94 -14.49 -34.67 -46.79
CA ALA A 94 -14.94 -36.04 -46.81
C ALA A 94 -13.78 -36.93 -46.37
N PHE A 95 -13.69 -37.18 -45.07
CA PHE A 95 -12.76 -38.16 -44.52
C PHE A 95 -13.28 -39.55 -44.92
N LYS A 96 -12.61 -40.21 -45.88
CA LYS A 96 -12.78 -41.64 -46.12
C LYS A 96 -12.13 -42.37 -44.95
N GLY A 97 -12.91 -42.70 -43.91
CA GLY A 97 -12.44 -43.47 -42.76
C GLY A 97 -13.42 -43.39 -41.56
N ASN A 98 -13.37 -44.39 -40.69
CA ASN A 98 -14.22 -44.48 -39.50
C ASN A 98 -13.65 -43.62 -38.36
N TYR A 99 -13.73 -42.29 -38.51
CA TYR A 99 -13.27 -41.31 -37.49
C TYR A 99 -14.35 -41.03 -36.45
N LEU A 100 -13.97 -40.98 -35.18
CA LEU A 100 -14.77 -40.33 -34.14
C LEU A 100 -14.68 -38.81 -34.34
N MET A 101 -15.72 -38.19 -34.88
CA MET A 101 -15.70 -36.73 -35.14
C MET A 101 -16.10 -35.97 -33.90
N PRO A 102 -15.25 -35.05 -33.38
CA PRO A 102 -15.59 -34.19 -32.26
C PRO A 102 -16.52 -33.09 -32.79
N ASN A 103 -17.82 -33.31 -32.70
CA ASN A 103 -18.90 -32.38 -33.02
C ASN A 103 -19.37 -31.63 -31.77
N ASP A 104 -20.35 -30.72 -31.93
CA ASP A 104 -20.84 -29.91 -30.84
C ASP A 104 -21.43 -30.73 -29.71
N SER A 105 -22.21 -31.79 -30.01
CA SER A 105 -22.77 -32.69 -28.99
C SER A 105 -21.71 -33.47 -28.23
N TYR A 106 -20.57 -33.75 -28.86
CA TYR A 106 -19.42 -34.34 -28.19
C TYR A 106 -18.80 -33.38 -27.20
N PHE A 107 -18.57 -32.13 -27.60
CA PHE A 107 -18.00 -31.09 -26.71
C PHE A 107 -18.91 -30.76 -25.56
N GLU A 108 -20.23 -30.65 -25.79
CA GLU A 108 -21.25 -30.43 -24.77
C GLU A 108 -21.16 -31.51 -23.69
N LYS A 109 -21.27 -32.79 -24.09
CA LYS A 109 -21.14 -33.94 -23.19
C LYS A 109 -19.83 -33.94 -22.38
N VAL A 110 -18.70 -33.66 -23.04
CA VAL A 110 -17.39 -33.76 -22.40
C VAL A 110 -17.15 -32.58 -21.44
N ILE A 111 -17.60 -31.37 -21.79
CA ILE A 111 -17.46 -30.19 -20.94
C ILE A 111 -18.41 -30.30 -19.74
N ASP A 112 -19.64 -30.72 -19.92
CA ASP A 112 -20.61 -30.90 -18.83
C ASP A 112 -20.22 -32.03 -17.87
N THR A 113 -19.63 -33.11 -18.39
CA THR A 113 -19.23 -34.28 -17.57
C THR A 113 -17.93 -34.02 -16.79
N TYR A 114 -16.97 -33.32 -17.36
CA TYR A 114 -15.61 -33.21 -16.81
C TYR A 114 -15.19 -31.82 -16.39
N GLY A 115 -16.04 -30.80 -16.58
CA GLY A 115 -15.69 -29.41 -16.32
C GLY A 115 -14.63 -28.85 -17.29
N CYS A 116 -14.20 -27.63 -17.08
CA CYS A 116 -13.16 -26.97 -17.91
C CYS A 116 -11.75 -27.54 -17.61
N LYS A 117 -11.47 -28.73 -18.12
CA LYS A 117 -10.10 -29.29 -18.14
C LYS A 117 -9.22 -28.56 -19.16
N SER A 118 -7.91 -28.73 -19.05
CA SER A 118 -6.98 -28.23 -20.06
C SER A 118 -7.30 -28.78 -21.44
N LYS A 119 -7.09 -28.00 -22.50
CA LYS A 119 -7.31 -28.48 -23.89
C LYS A 119 -6.53 -29.77 -24.19
N LYS A 120 -5.39 -29.94 -23.52
CA LYS A 120 -4.55 -31.16 -23.64
C LYS A 120 -5.26 -32.36 -23.03
N GLU A 121 -5.86 -32.23 -21.88
CA GLU A 121 -6.60 -33.32 -21.21
C GLU A 121 -7.86 -33.69 -21.99
N LEU A 122 -8.61 -32.70 -22.49
CA LEU A 122 -9.76 -32.94 -23.36
C LEU A 122 -9.38 -33.70 -24.62
N TYR A 123 -8.24 -33.36 -25.24
CA TYR A 123 -7.74 -34.10 -26.39
C TYR A 123 -7.33 -35.53 -26.06
N LEU A 124 -6.65 -35.75 -24.93
CA LEU A 124 -6.28 -37.11 -24.48
C LEU A 124 -7.51 -37.96 -24.17
N SER A 125 -8.53 -37.41 -23.53
CA SER A 125 -9.81 -38.09 -23.30
C SER A 125 -10.49 -38.47 -24.61
N TYR A 126 -10.49 -37.55 -25.60
CA TYR A 126 -11.01 -37.80 -26.92
C TYR A 126 -10.27 -38.95 -27.66
N VAL A 127 -8.93 -38.95 -27.60
CA VAL A 127 -8.11 -40.02 -28.21
C VAL A 127 -8.43 -41.37 -27.56
N ASN A 128 -8.52 -41.41 -26.22
CA ASN A 128 -8.84 -42.63 -25.48
C ASN A 128 -10.24 -43.16 -25.83
N GLU A 129 -11.24 -42.26 -25.93
CA GLU A 129 -12.60 -42.66 -26.33
C GLU A 129 -12.66 -43.17 -27.77
N ALA A 130 -11.93 -42.54 -28.70
CA ALA A 130 -11.85 -43.02 -30.08
C ALA A 130 -11.23 -44.42 -30.17
N LEU A 131 -10.15 -44.64 -29.43
CA LEU A 131 -9.47 -45.95 -29.39
C LEU A 131 -10.35 -47.03 -28.75
N SER A 132 -11.05 -46.71 -27.65
CA SER A 132 -11.97 -47.63 -26.97
C SER A 132 -13.14 -48.06 -27.88
N ASN A 133 -13.58 -47.15 -28.77
CA ASN A 133 -14.66 -47.39 -29.71
C ASN A 133 -14.16 -47.95 -31.08
N ASN A 134 -12.90 -48.34 -31.17
CA ASN A 134 -12.25 -48.83 -32.39
C ASN A 134 -12.39 -47.90 -33.59
N ARG A 135 -12.30 -46.56 -33.33
CA ARG A 135 -12.40 -45.47 -34.30
C ARG A 135 -11.11 -44.70 -34.42
N LEU A 136 -10.88 -44.11 -35.57
CA LEU A 136 -9.75 -43.22 -35.79
C LEU A 136 -10.05 -41.85 -35.12
N HIS A 137 -9.03 -41.19 -34.58
CA HIS A 137 -9.12 -39.86 -34.01
C HIS A 137 -8.55 -38.81 -34.95
N VAL A 138 -9.08 -37.57 -34.89
CA VAL A 138 -8.50 -36.46 -35.66
C VAL A 138 -7.21 -35.95 -34.99
N LYS A 139 -6.34 -35.32 -35.79
CA LYS A 139 -5.10 -34.72 -35.27
C LYS A 139 -5.41 -33.63 -34.23
N ARG A 140 -4.50 -33.42 -33.27
CA ARG A 140 -4.64 -32.42 -32.18
C ARG A 140 -4.99 -31.02 -32.68
N THR A 141 -4.38 -30.59 -33.78
CA THR A 141 -4.66 -29.26 -34.39
C THR A 141 -6.11 -29.17 -34.87
N THR A 142 -6.66 -30.19 -35.52
CA THR A 142 -8.06 -30.22 -35.97
C THR A 142 -9.02 -30.24 -34.77
N PHE A 143 -8.71 -31.03 -33.74
CA PHE A 143 -9.50 -31.06 -32.52
C PHE A 143 -9.55 -29.68 -31.83
N TYR A 144 -8.41 -29.02 -31.69
CA TYR A 144 -8.33 -27.70 -31.07
C TYR A 144 -9.03 -26.61 -31.88
N LEU A 145 -8.98 -26.66 -33.21
CA LEU A 145 -9.73 -25.74 -34.06
C LEU A 145 -11.23 -25.91 -33.84
N ARG A 146 -11.74 -27.13 -33.81
CA ARG A 146 -13.16 -27.39 -33.56
C ARG A 146 -13.61 -27.04 -32.15
N LEU A 147 -12.79 -27.39 -31.15
CA LEU A 147 -13.05 -27.01 -29.77
C LEU A 147 -13.11 -25.47 -29.59
N ASN A 148 -12.16 -24.76 -30.18
CA ASN A 148 -12.16 -23.29 -30.13
C ASN A 148 -13.37 -22.66 -30.80
N ASP A 149 -13.82 -23.25 -31.90
CA ASP A 149 -14.98 -22.82 -32.66
C ASP A 149 -16.28 -23.05 -31.86
N TYR A 150 -16.39 -24.24 -31.22
CA TYR A 150 -17.47 -24.56 -30.29
C TYR A 150 -17.52 -23.57 -29.13
N LEU A 151 -16.39 -23.39 -28.42
CA LEU A 151 -16.31 -22.46 -27.28
C LEU A 151 -16.64 -21.02 -27.65
N LYS A 152 -16.26 -20.54 -28.86
CA LYS A 152 -16.62 -19.20 -29.36
C LYS A 152 -18.12 -19.07 -29.60
N ARG A 153 -18.77 -20.10 -30.17
CA ARG A 153 -20.22 -20.06 -30.44
C ARG A 153 -21.07 -20.10 -29.18
N HIS A 154 -20.58 -20.76 -28.14
CA HIS A 154 -21.29 -20.87 -26.85
C HIS A 154 -20.86 -19.82 -25.81
N ASN A 155 -20.21 -18.71 -26.22
CA ASN A 155 -19.74 -17.61 -25.36
C ASN A 155 -18.92 -18.03 -24.13
N GLN A 156 -18.36 -19.25 -24.11
CA GLN A 156 -17.57 -19.78 -23.01
C GLN A 156 -16.10 -19.32 -23.02
N THR A 157 -15.70 -18.47 -23.95
CA THR A 157 -14.32 -18.00 -24.11
C THR A 157 -14.15 -16.49 -24.32
N THR A 158 -15.01 -15.66 -23.80
CA THR A 158 -14.68 -14.25 -23.72
C THR A 158 -13.92 -13.96 -22.42
N ARG A 159 -12.70 -14.47 -22.32
CA ARG A 159 -11.73 -13.82 -21.44
C ARG A 159 -11.33 -12.51 -22.12
N TYR A 160 -11.91 -11.41 -21.67
CA TYR A 160 -11.43 -10.07 -22.03
C TYR A 160 -10.04 -9.91 -21.43
N PHE A 161 -9.01 -9.98 -22.27
CA PHE A 161 -7.69 -9.56 -21.87
C PHE A 161 -7.69 -8.04 -21.86
N SER A 162 -7.75 -7.45 -20.68
CA SER A 162 -7.37 -6.07 -20.51
C SER A 162 -5.86 -5.98 -20.68
N PHE A 163 -5.40 -5.50 -21.82
CA PHE A 163 -4.00 -5.12 -21.98
C PHE A 163 -3.79 -3.85 -21.16
N LYS A 164 -3.27 -3.99 -19.94
CA LYS A 164 -2.63 -2.86 -19.28
C LYS A 164 -1.42 -2.51 -20.15
N ASN A 165 -1.42 -1.31 -20.73
CA ASN A 165 -0.19 -0.76 -21.31
C ASN A 165 0.72 -0.38 -20.14
N HIS A 166 1.58 -1.30 -19.72
CA HIS A 166 2.60 -1.02 -18.72
C HIS A 166 3.63 -0.06 -19.33
N ALA A 167 3.88 1.05 -18.65
CA ALA A 167 5.00 1.90 -18.96
C ALA A 167 6.31 1.15 -18.66
N TYR A 168 7.35 1.41 -19.45
CA TYR A 168 8.64 0.78 -19.22
C TYR A 168 9.24 1.23 -17.88
N GLY A 169 9.78 0.28 -17.12
CA GLY A 169 10.42 0.55 -15.84
C GLY A 169 9.48 0.99 -14.71
N ASP A 170 8.18 0.85 -14.89
CA ASP A 170 7.18 1.37 -13.96
C ASP A 170 6.73 0.36 -12.90
N GLU A 171 6.45 -0.90 -13.28
CA GLU A 171 5.83 -1.88 -12.40
C GLU A 171 6.61 -3.19 -12.34
N ILE A 172 6.81 -3.69 -11.11
CA ILE A 172 7.22 -5.07 -10.81
C ILE A 172 6.07 -5.81 -10.15
N GLN A 173 5.81 -7.03 -10.58
CA GLN A 173 4.85 -7.95 -9.98
C GLN A 173 5.56 -8.94 -9.04
N LEU A 174 4.96 -9.19 -7.87
CA LEU A 174 5.47 -10.07 -6.83
C LEU A 174 4.60 -11.32 -6.69
N ASP A 175 5.24 -12.47 -6.48
CA ASP A 175 4.54 -13.72 -6.16
C ASP A 175 5.44 -14.72 -5.44
N TRP A 176 4.85 -15.79 -4.92
CA TRP A 176 5.54 -16.93 -4.35
C TRP A 176 5.22 -18.20 -5.15
N CYS A 177 6.24 -19.04 -5.36
CA CYS A 177 5.97 -20.39 -5.82
C CYS A 177 5.20 -21.16 -4.74
N GLY A 178 4.11 -21.79 -5.11
CA GLY A 178 3.30 -22.57 -4.16
C GLY A 178 4.03 -23.80 -3.61
N GLU A 179 4.97 -24.36 -4.37
CA GLU A 179 5.78 -25.52 -3.99
C GLU A 179 6.91 -25.11 -3.05
N LYS A 180 7.16 -25.92 -2.01
CA LYS A 180 8.24 -25.74 -1.05
C LYS A 180 9.38 -26.69 -1.37
N VAL A 181 10.61 -26.25 -1.11
CA VAL A 181 11.83 -27.03 -1.27
C VAL A 181 12.48 -27.24 0.08
N THR A 182 12.83 -28.48 0.42
CA THR A 182 13.55 -28.78 1.65
C THR A 182 15.04 -28.59 1.41
N LEU A 183 15.65 -27.64 2.11
CA LEU A 183 17.06 -27.29 2.03
C LEU A 183 17.68 -27.34 3.44
N LEU A 184 19.00 -27.35 3.53
CA LEU A 184 19.71 -27.30 4.80
C LEU A 184 20.00 -25.85 5.19
N ASN A 185 19.64 -25.48 6.42
CA ASN A 185 20.07 -24.24 7.06
C ASN A 185 21.60 -24.19 7.20
N GLU A 186 22.13 -23.07 7.65
CA GLU A 186 23.58 -22.90 7.94
C GLU A 186 24.08 -23.84 9.05
N ASP A 187 23.21 -24.26 9.95
CA ASP A 187 23.48 -25.22 11.03
C ASP A 187 23.33 -26.69 10.59
N GLY A 188 23.04 -26.96 9.30
CA GLY A 188 22.83 -28.29 8.74
C GLY A 188 21.45 -28.90 9.01
N THR A 189 20.54 -28.17 9.66
CA THR A 189 19.18 -28.66 9.90
C THR A 189 18.29 -28.50 8.65
N PRO A 190 17.45 -29.50 8.32
CA PRO A 190 16.53 -29.37 7.18
C PRO A 190 15.40 -28.38 7.47
N HIS A 191 15.18 -27.45 6.56
CA HIS A 191 14.11 -26.48 6.62
C HIS A 191 13.36 -26.36 5.29
N SER A 192 12.07 -26.04 5.34
CA SER A 192 11.20 -25.95 4.15
C SER A 192 11.14 -24.49 3.69
N TYR A 193 11.79 -24.22 2.56
CA TYR A 193 11.86 -22.89 1.93
C TYR A 193 10.83 -22.73 0.83
N GLN A 194 10.35 -21.51 0.64
CA GLN A 194 9.57 -21.10 -0.52
C GLN A 194 10.41 -20.23 -1.44
N ILE A 195 10.01 -20.12 -2.71
CA ILE A 195 10.66 -19.21 -3.66
C ILE A 195 9.80 -17.97 -3.81
N PHE A 196 10.39 -16.82 -3.50
CA PHE A 196 9.86 -15.50 -3.77
C PHE A 196 10.30 -15.05 -5.16
N VAL A 197 9.39 -14.47 -5.95
CA VAL A 197 9.63 -14.09 -7.35
C VAL A 197 9.24 -12.64 -7.57
N MET A 198 10.11 -11.88 -8.22
CA MET A 198 9.86 -10.53 -8.72
C MET A 198 10.00 -10.53 -10.25
N THR A 199 9.03 -9.97 -10.95
CA THR A 199 9.02 -9.97 -12.42
C THR A 199 8.63 -8.58 -12.95
N TRP A 200 9.44 -8.02 -13.83
CA TRP A 200 9.12 -6.81 -14.58
C TRP A 200 7.99 -7.09 -15.58
N THR A 201 7.05 -6.17 -15.69
CA THR A 201 5.80 -6.40 -16.42
C THR A 201 5.95 -6.38 -17.94
N TYR A 202 6.94 -5.69 -18.49
CA TYR A 202 7.17 -5.63 -19.93
C TYR A 202 8.17 -6.67 -20.43
N SER A 203 9.36 -6.72 -19.83
CA SER A 203 10.45 -7.63 -20.24
C SER A 203 10.25 -9.07 -19.76
N TYR A 204 9.48 -9.26 -18.69
CA TYR A 204 9.40 -10.51 -17.93
C TYR A 204 10.77 -10.93 -17.36
N TYR A 205 11.71 -9.99 -17.27
CA TYR A 205 12.98 -10.21 -16.57
C TYR A 205 12.72 -10.37 -15.08
N CYS A 206 13.26 -11.41 -14.48
CA CYS A 206 12.86 -11.80 -13.14
C CYS A 206 14.05 -12.05 -12.21
N TYR A 207 13.77 -11.90 -10.94
CA TYR A 207 14.59 -12.29 -9.81
C TYR A 207 13.83 -13.33 -8.99
N ALA A 208 14.55 -14.31 -8.43
CA ALA A 208 13.98 -15.31 -7.54
C ALA A 208 14.96 -15.59 -6.38
N CYS A 209 14.41 -15.78 -5.18
CA CYS A 209 15.21 -16.19 -4.02
C CYS A 209 14.43 -17.12 -3.10
N PHE A 210 15.17 -17.96 -2.36
CA PHE A 210 14.59 -18.76 -1.30
C PHE A 210 14.28 -17.90 -0.07
N VAL A 211 13.10 -18.10 0.50
CA VAL A 211 12.63 -17.43 1.72
C VAL A 211 12.17 -18.47 2.74
N PRO A 212 12.53 -18.33 4.02
CA PRO A 212 12.15 -19.31 5.04
C PRO A 212 10.66 -19.24 5.42
N ASN A 213 10.03 -18.07 5.21
CA ASN A 213 8.63 -17.83 5.53
C ASN A 213 8.09 -16.64 4.73
N GLN A 214 6.77 -16.39 4.85
CA GLN A 214 6.10 -15.27 4.17
C GLN A 214 5.77 -14.12 5.13
N THR A 215 6.64 -13.81 6.09
CA THR A 215 6.43 -12.64 6.96
C THR A 215 6.69 -11.32 6.22
N THR A 216 6.13 -10.24 6.72
CA THR A 216 6.36 -8.89 6.17
C THR A 216 7.86 -8.55 6.15
N LYS A 217 8.60 -8.89 7.21
CA LYS A 217 10.05 -8.68 7.30
C LYS A 217 10.80 -9.42 6.19
N THR A 218 10.59 -10.72 6.09
CA THR A 218 11.25 -11.56 5.07
C THR A 218 10.92 -11.11 3.65
N THR A 219 9.68 -10.68 3.42
CA THR A 219 9.25 -10.16 2.12
C THR A 219 9.98 -8.85 1.77
N ILE A 220 10.10 -7.93 2.71
CA ILE A 220 10.84 -6.67 2.49
C ILE A 220 12.32 -6.94 2.20
N GLU A 221 12.94 -7.87 2.93
CA GLU A 221 14.33 -8.29 2.70
C GLU A 221 14.51 -8.89 1.29
N ALA A 222 13.57 -9.74 0.85
CA ALA A 222 13.56 -10.32 -0.50
C ALA A 222 13.36 -9.25 -1.59
N ILE A 223 12.46 -8.29 -1.39
CA ILE A 223 12.25 -7.14 -2.30
C ILE A 223 13.54 -6.33 -2.42
N ASN A 224 14.18 -6.00 -1.31
CA ASN A 224 15.44 -5.26 -1.31
C ASN A 224 16.57 -6.02 -2.05
N SER A 225 16.63 -7.34 -1.90
CA SER A 225 17.57 -8.19 -2.64
C SER A 225 17.29 -8.17 -4.14
N GLY A 226 16.01 -8.22 -4.54
CA GLY A 226 15.61 -8.07 -5.93
C GLY A 226 15.99 -6.71 -6.53
N PHE A 227 15.79 -5.61 -5.81
CA PHE A 227 16.21 -4.28 -6.28
C PHE A 227 17.73 -4.18 -6.46
N LYS A 228 18.52 -4.77 -5.56
CA LYS A 228 19.98 -4.88 -5.71
C LYS A 228 20.39 -5.69 -6.94
N PHE A 229 19.69 -6.80 -7.20
CA PHE A 229 19.90 -7.62 -8.40
C PHE A 229 19.59 -6.84 -9.69
N PHE A 230 18.45 -6.15 -9.74
CA PHE A 230 18.06 -5.33 -10.90
C PHE A 230 18.89 -4.06 -11.06
N LYS A 231 19.56 -3.60 -10.01
CA LYS A 231 20.30 -2.32 -9.94
C LYS A 231 19.42 -1.09 -10.22
N CYS A 232 18.12 -1.22 -10.12
CA CYS A 232 17.11 -0.17 -10.30
C CYS A 232 15.84 -0.52 -9.53
N MET A 233 14.91 0.43 -9.45
CA MET A 233 13.62 0.30 -8.76
C MET A 233 12.47 0.71 -9.66
N PRO A 234 11.27 0.08 -9.51
CA PRO A 234 10.05 0.53 -10.17
C PRO A 234 9.46 1.77 -9.47
N ASN A 235 8.42 2.35 -10.04
CA ASN A 235 7.54 3.29 -9.34
C ASN A 235 6.51 2.56 -8.48
N GLN A 236 6.09 1.36 -8.90
CA GLN A 236 5.02 0.63 -8.24
C GLN A 236 5.30 -0.88 -8.14
N LEU A 237 4.76 -1.46 -7.08
CA LEU A 237 4.76 -2.90 -6.83
C LEU A 237 3.33 -3.42 -6.97
N CYS A 238 3.14 -4.41 -7.82
CA CYS A 238 1.88 -5.12 -7.94
C CYS A 238 1.95 -6.41 -7.10
N ILE A 239 1.09 -6.50 -6.08
CA ILE A 239 1.08 -7.59 -5.11
C ILE A 239 -0.26 -8.32 -5.13
N ASP A 240 -0.24 -9.57 -4.70
CA ASP A 240 -1.45 -10.34 -4.45
C ASP A 240 -2.00 -10.06 -3.04
N ASN A 241 -3.24 -10.48 -2.81
CA ASN A 241 -3.92 -10.35 -1.53
C ASN A 241 -3.35 -11.34 -0.49
N CYS A 242 -2.04 -11.26 -0.20
CA CYS A 242 -1.39 -12.10 0.80
C CYS A 242 -1.45 -11.44 2.18
N LYS A 243 -1.74 -12.25 3.22
CA LYS A 243 -1.92 -11.78 4.60
C LYS A 243 -0.70 -11.06 5.19
N ALA A 244 0.50 -11.31 4.68
CA ALA A 244 1.71 -10.64 5.13
C ALA A 244 1.79 -9.17 4.70
N LEU A 245 1.19 -8.83 3.55
CA LEU A 245 1.27 -7.50 2.95
C LEU A 245 -0.07 -6.76 2.95
N VAL A 246 -1.20 -7.49 2.98
CA VAL A 246 -2.56 -6.94 2.94
C VAL A 246 -3.33 -7.42 4.17
N THR A 247 -3.81 -6.48 4.97
CA THR A 247 -4.59 -6.77 6.18
C THR A 247 -6.03 -7.14 5.84
N ARG A 248 -6.63 -6.42 4.87
CA ARG A 248 -8.00 -6.63 4.41
C ARG A 248 -8.16 -6.13 2.98
N HIS A 249 -8.83 -6.92 2.15
CA HIS A 249 -9.25 -6.51 0.81
C HIS A 249 -10.58 -7.17 0.47
N GLU A 250 -11.61 -6.37 0.26
CA GLU A 250 -12.94 -6.79 -0.15
C GLU A 250 -13.24 -6.30 -1.56
N ILE A 251 -14.09 -7.04 -2.29
CA ILE A 251 -14.48 -6.67 -3.66
C ILE A 251 -15.14 -5.30 -3.65
N GLY A 252 -14.66 -4.38 -4.46
CA GLY A 252 -15.20 -3.03 -4.59
C GLY A 252 -14.73 -2.03 -3.52
N HIS A 253 -13.84 -2.43 -2.61
CA HIS A 253 -13.21 -1.57 -1.62
C HIS A 253 -11.70 -1.49 -1.83
N GLU A 254 -11.09 -0.39 -1.40
CA GLU A 254 -9.63 -0.28 -1.39
C GLU A 254 -9.01 -1.28 -0.41
N ALA A 255 -7.88 -1.86 -0.80
CA ALA A 255 -7.15 -2.77 0.05
C ALA A 255 -6.50 -2.04 1.22
N ILE A 256 -6.61 -2.60 2.43
CA ILE A 256 -5.89 -2.10 3.61
C ILE A 256 -4.56 -2.83 3.69
N ILE A 257 -3.48 -2.11 3.41
CA ILE A 257 -2.11 -2.63 3.41
C ILE A 257 -1.64 -2.85 4.86
N ASN A 258 -0.76 -3.83 5.08
CA ASN A 258 -0.11 -4.04 6.37
C ASN A 258 0.70 -2.79 6.75
N GLN A 259 0.51 -2.27 7.96
CA GLN A 259 1.08 -1.01 8.44
C GLN A 259 2.62 -0.95 8.31
N ASN A 260 3.33 -2.04 8.57
CA ASN A 260 4.78 -2.07 8.47
C ASN A 260 5.25 -2.13 7.00
N PHE A 261 4.45 -2.76 6.12
CA PHE A 261 4.72 -2.76 4.69
C PHE A 261 4.43 -1.39 4.07
N GLU A 262 3.33 -0.76 4.44
CA GLU A 262 3.00 0.62 4.05
C GLU A 262 4.12 1.58 4.48
N TYR A 263 4.58 1.50 5.73
CA TYR A 263 5.67 2.32 6.24
C TYR A 263 6.99 2.11 5.46
N TYR A 264 7.27 0.87 5.04
CA TYR A 264 8.41 0.56 4.17
C TYR A 264 8.24 1.18 2.78
N THR A 265 7.08 1.01 2.14
CA THR A 265 6.83 1.52 0.77
C THR A 265 6.81 3.05 0.71
N ASP A 266 6.30 3.72 1.74
CA ASP A 266 6.37 5.18 1.87
C ASP A 266 7.83 5.66 1.91
N ARG A 267 8.68 5.01 2.72
CA ARG A 267 10.12 5.34 2.82
C ARG A 267 10.89 5.02 1.55
N ALA A 268 10.47 4.01 0.80
CA ALA A 268 11.04 3.63 -0.50
C ALA A 268 10.44 4.45 -1.65
N ASN A 269 9.43 5.31 -1.38
CA ASN A 269 8.67 6.06 -2.37
C ASN A 269 8.08 5.14 -3.46
N LEU A 270 7.42 4.04 -3.04
CA LEU A 270 6.81 3.03 -3.90
C LEU A 270 5.30 3.10 -3.78
N VAL A 271 4.59 3.02 -4.90
CA VAL A 271 3.14 2.83 -4.94
C VAL A 271 2.85 1.33 -4.88
N VAL A 272 1.85 0.94 -4.10
CA VAL A 272 1.42 -0.47 -4.00
C VAL A 272 0.09 -0.63 -4.72
N ASN A 273 0.06 -1.50 -5.74
CA ASN A 273 -1.13 -1.95 -6.42
C ASN A 273 -1.50 -3.34 -5.91
N VAL A 274 -2.63 -3.46 -5.24
CA VAL A 274 -3.16 -4.76 -4.83
C VAL A 274 -4.09 -5.28 -5.91
N ASN A 275 -3.84 -6.48 -6.42
CA ASN A 275 -4.71 -7.09 -7.42
C ASN A 275 -6.11 -7.33 -6.87
N ASN A 276 -7.11 -7.07 -7.71
CA ASN A 276 -8.49 -7.35 -7.34
C ASN A 276 -8.69 -8.85 -7.09
N PRO A 277 -9.46 -9.22 -6.05
CA PRO A 277 -9.83 -10.62 -5.83
C PRO A 277 -10.47 -11.22 -7.10
N PHE A 278 -10.06 -12.42 -7.49
CA PHE A 278 -10.55 -13.15 -8.67
C PHE A 278 -10.23 -12.52 -10.04
N SER A 279 -9.22 -11.66 -10.15
CA SER A 279 -8.78 -11.05 -11.42
C SER A 279 -7.41 -11.61 -11.89
N PRO A 280 -7.32 -12.87 -12.35
CA PRO A 280 -6.05 -13.50 -12.71
C PRO A 280 -5.30 -12.82 -13.87
N ASN A 281 -6.01 -12.01 -14.67
CA ASN A 281 -5.40 -11.34 -15.82
C ASN A 281 -4.49 -10.14 -15.43
N GLU A 282 -4.58 -9.67 -14.20
CA GLU A 282 -3.80 -8.51 -13.73
C GLU A 282 -2.35 -8.89 -13.36
N LYS A 283 -2.08 -10.17 -13.11
CA LYS A 283 -0.81 -10.71 -12.61
C LYS A 283 -0.10 -11.65 -13.60
N SER A 284 -0.41 -11.54 -14.87
CA SER A 284 0.02 -12.50 -15.89
C SER A 284 1.55 -12.63 -16.04
N ALA A 285 2.33 -11.60 -15.75
CA ALA A 285 3.78 -11.63 -15.91
C ALA A 285 4.45 -12.52 -14.86
N VAL A 286 4.14 -12.31 -13.57
CA VAL A 286 4.75 -13.09 -12.49
C VAL A 286 4.19 -14.51 -12.42
N GLU A 287 2.88 -14.72 -12.64
CA GLU A 287 2.30 -16.08 -12.71
C GLU A 287 2.96 -16.94 -13.78
N ASN A 288 3.17 -16.38 -14.98
CA ASN A 288 3.89 -17.07 -16.05
C ASN A 288 5.35 -17.37 -15.64
N THR A 289 6.01 -16.45 -14.95
CA THR A 289 7.39 -16.64 -14.47
C THR A 289 7.45 -17.72 -13.40
N VAL A 290 6.55 -17.72 -12.41
CA VAL A 290 6.42 -18.78 -11.39
C VAL A 290 6.23 -20.15 -12.05
N HIS A 291 5.33 -20.24 -13.04
CA HIS A 291 5.12 -21.49 -13.78
C HIS A 291 6.39 -21.98 -14.51
N LEU A 292 7.16 -21.06 -15.11
CA LEU A 292 8.43 -21.40 -15.74
C LEU A 292 9.48 -21.86 -14.73
N ILE A 293 9.56 -21.24 -13.55
CA ILE A 293 10.45 -21.65 -12.46
C ILE A 293 10.10 -23.08 -12.02
N GLN A 294 8.84 -23.35 -11.76
CA GLN A 294 8.36 -24.69 -11.40
C GLN A 294 8.70 -25.75 -12.46
N GLN A 295 8.50 -25.43 -13.73
CA GLN A 295 8.74 -26.39 -14.81
C GLN A 295 10.20 -26.60 -15.17
N ARG A 296 11.04 -25.57 -15.06
CA ARG A 296 12.39 -25.60 -15.65
C ARG A 296 13.51 -25.52 -14.64
N VAL A 297 13.24 -25.04 -13.43
CA VAL A 297 14.27 -24.76 -12.42
C VAL A 297 14.17 -25.69 -11.22
N LEU A 298 13.00 -25.82 -10.61
CA LEU A 298 12.84 -26.54 -9.34
C LEU A 298 13.34 -27.99 -9.38
N SER A 299 13.04 -28.72 -10.45
CA SER A 299 13.48 -30.11 -10.60
C SER A 299 15.01 -30.30 -10.67
N SER A 300 15.76 -29.23 -10.88
CA SER A 300 17.23 -29.24 -10.98
C SER A 300 17.92 -28.84 -9.69
N ILE A 301 17.17 -28.49 -8.65
CA ILE A 301 17.71 -28.15 -7.32
C ILE A 301 17.59 -29.40 -6.45
N PRO A 302 18.71 -30.01 -6.02
CA PRO A 302 18.65 -31.20 -5.19
C PRO A 302 18.08 -30.90 -3.80
N ILE A 303 17.34 -31.85 -3.25
CA ILE A 303 16.84 -31.78 -1.87
C ILE A 303 18.04 -31.85 -0.91
N ASN A 304 17.93 -31.17 0.24
CA ASN A 304 18.99 -31.11 1.25
C ASN A 304 20.30 -30.44 0.78
N THR A 305 20.25 -29.60 -0.23
CA THR A 305 21.37 -28.71 -0.57
C THR A 305 21.49 -27.59 0.48
N PRO A 306 22.69 -27.18 0.90
CA PRO A 306 22.87 -26.00 1.76
C PRO A 306 22.24 -24.75 1.15
N ILE A 307 21.55 -23.95 1.95
CA ILE A 307 20.76 -22.80 1.47
C ILE A 307 21.59 -21.82 0.61
N LYS A 308 22.83 -21.55 0.98
CA LYS A 308 23.70 -20.63 0.22
C LYS A 308 24.02 -21.18 -1.18
N GLU A 309 24.33 -22.46 -1.26
CA GLU A 309 24.61 -23.14 -2.52
C GLU A 309 23.34 -23.26 -3.39
N ALA A 310 22.22 -23.62 -2.76
CA ALA A 310 20.92 -23.67 -3.43
C ALA A 310 20.50 -22.31 -4.01
N GLN A 311 20.78 -21.20 -3.30
CA GLN A 311 20.49 -19.86 -3.78
C GLN A 311 21.31 -19.49 -5.01
N LEU A 312 22.62 -19.77 -5.01
CA LEU A 312 23.47 -19.56 -6.18
C LEU A 312 22.99 -20.39 -7.37
N LEU A 313 22.68 -21.66 -7.14
CA LEU A 313 22.16 -22.54 -8.19
C LEU A 313 20.81 -22.04 -8.74
N LEU A 314 19.92 -21.52 -7.88
CA LEU A 314 18.65 -20.92 -8.30
C LEU A 314 18.88 -19.71 -9.20
N GLU A 315 19.80 -18.82 -8.84
CA GLU A 315 20.12 -17.62 -9.61
C GLU A 315 20.71 -17.97 -10.99
N ASP A 316 21.63 -18.91 -11.04
CA ASP A 316 22.23 -19.40 -12.30
C ASP A 316 21.17 -20.04 -13.20
N LEU A 317 20.34 -20.93 -12.67
CA LEU A 317 19.30 -21.59 -13.43
C LEU A 317 18.21 -20.61 -13.93
N VAL A 318 17.81 -19.64 -13.11
CA VAL A 318 16.87 -18.59 -13.53
C VAL A 318 17.50 -17.70 -14.60
N SER A 319 18.78 -17.35 -14.46
CA SER A 319 19.49 -16.59 -15.47
C SER A 319 19.54 -17.34 -16.81
N GLU A 320 20.02 -18.57 -16.82
CA GLU A 320 20.19 -19.38 -18.02
C GLU A 320 18.87 -19.75 -18.68
N ARG A 321 17.95 -20.36 -17.91
CA ARG A 321 16.75 -21.02 -18.47
C ARG A 321 15.55 -20.08 -18.63
N ILE A 322 15.55 -18.90 -17.98
CA ILE A 322 14.46 -17.95 -18.03
C ILE A 322 14.92 -16.61 -18.58
N ASN A 323 15.85 -15.93 -17.93
CA ASN A 323 16.23 -14.55 -18.27
C ASN A 323 16.97 -14.45 -19.61
N CYS A 324 17.88 -15.39 -19.90
CA CYS A 324 18.62 -15.48 -21.15
C CYS A 324 17.94 -16.37 -22.21
N ALA A 325 16.81 -16.98 -21.90
CA ALA A 325 16.08 -17.80 -22.87
C ALA A 325 15.35 -16.94 -23.91
N LYS A 326 15.11 -17.52 -25.09
CA LYS A 326 14.34 -16.91 -26.19
C LYS A 326 12.98 -16.42 -25.71
N PHE A 327 12.61 -15.18 -26.07
CA PHE A 327 11.40 -14.54 -25.63
C PHE A 327 10.58 -13.98 -26.80
N ARG A 328 9.26 -14.10 -26.76
CA ARG A 328 8.31 -13.60 -27.78
C ARG A 328 8.60 -14.06 -29.20
N GLY A 329 9.13 -15.29 -29.36
CA GLY A 329 9.36 -15.91 -30.68
C GLY A 329 10.60 -15.42 -31.43
N ASP A 330 11.32 -14.43 -30.90
CA ASP A 330 12.57 -13.96 -31.48
C ASP A 330 13.77 -14.73 -30.90
N SER A 331 14.58 -15.31 -31.77
CA SER A 331 15.73 -16.13 -31.35
C SER A 331 16.88 -15.35 -30.74
N GLN A 332 16.96 -14.06 -31.01
CA GLN A 332 18.05 -13.19 -30.53
C GLN A 332 17.64 -12.26 -29.38
N LYS A 333 16.35 -12.15 -29.08
CA LYS A 333 15.82 -11.25 -28.05
C LYS A 333 15.37 -12.04 -26.82
N THR A 334 16.13 -11.86 -25.73
CA THR A 334 15.88 -12.47 -24.43
C THR A 334 15.10 -11.52 -23.51
N ARG A 335 14.64 -12.00 -22.35
CA ARG A 335 14.06 -11.12 -21.32
C ARG A 335 15.07 -10.07 -20.83
N GLN A 336 16.33 -10.49 -20.65
CA GLN A 336 17.43 -9.61 -20.28
C GLN A 336 17.66 -8.50 -21.31
N TYR A 337 17.60 -8.80 -22.61
CA TYR A 337 17.70 -7.81 -23.67
C TYR A 337 16.61 -6.73 -23.54
N PHE A 338 15.34 -7.14 -23.36
CA PHE A 338 14.23 -6.21 -23.22
C PHE A 338 14.31 -5.40 -21.94
N PHE A 339 14.77 -6.01 -20.83
CA PHE A 339 15.01 -5.32 -19.58
C PHE A 339 16.05 -4.20 -19.75
N ILE A 340 17.23 -4.53 -20.25
CA ILE A 340 18.32 -3.55 -20.42
C ILE A 340 17.91 -2.43 -21.38
N LYS A 341 17.25 -2.76 -22.48
CA LYS A 341 16.91 -1.79 -23.53
C LYS A 341 15.78 -0.85 -23.15
N HIS A 342 14.79 -1.30 -22.38
CA HIS A 342 13.57 -0.56 -22.15
C HIS A 342 13.32 -0.25 -20.67
N GLU A 343 13.35 -1.25 -19.80
CA GLU A 343 12.95 -1.06 -18.40
C GLU A 343 14.05 -0.43 -17.55
N PHE A 344 15.26 -0.92 -17.65
CA PHE A 344 16.39 -0.38 -16.88
C PHE A 344 16.63 1.11 -17.15
N VAL A 345 16.48 1.54 -18.41
CA VAL A 345 16.65 2.95 -18.81
C VAL A 345 15.55 3.85 -18.28
N SER A 346 14.33 3.31 -18.11
CA SER A 346 13.15 4.06 -17.68
C SER A 346 12.87 3.94 -16.18
N ALA A 347 13.45 2.93 -15.52
CA ALA A 347 13.28 2.67 -14.10
C ALA A 347 14.02 3.72 -13.25
N ARG A 348 13.62 3.85 -12.00
CA ARG A 348 14.30 4.73 -11.03
C ARG A 348 15.66 4.17 -10.65
N ALA A 349 16.62 5.06 -10.45
CA ALA A 349 17.94 4.69 -9.96
C ALA A 349 17.84 4.05 -8.56
N LEU A 350 18.68 3.05 -8.30
CA LEU A 350 18.79 2.45 -6.98
C LEU A 350 19.39 3.46 -5.99
N PRO A 351 18.76 3.77 -4.86
CA PRO A 351 19.33 4.66 -3.86
C PRO A 351 20.54 4.00 -3.17
N THR A 352 21.43 4.82 -2.60
CA THR A 352 22.62 4.35 -1.88
C THR A 352 22.26 3.41 -0.73
N ALA A 353 21.14 3.67 -0.04
CA ALA A 353 20.62 2.82 1.03
C ALA A 353 19.14 2.56 0.83
N LEU A 354 18.75 1.29 0.78
CA LEU A 354 17.35 0.89 0.75
C LEU A 354 16.78 0.90 2.18
N PRO A 355 15.51 1.32 2.36
CA PRO A 355 14.85 1.22 3.65
C PRO A 355 14.83 -0.23 4.14
N LYS A 356 15.21 -0.43 5.41
CA LYS A 356 15.08 -1.73 6.07
C LYS A 356 13.66 -1.92 6.63
N TYR A 357 13.34 -3.17 6.97
CA TYR A 357 12.15 -3.46 7.75
C TYR A 357 12.23 -2.80 9.12
N VAL A 358 11.15 -2.13 9.50
CA VAL A 358 10.97 -1.51 10.82
C VAL A 358 9.57 -1.88 11.32
N GLU A 359 9.46 -2.33 12.55
CA GLU A 359 8.16 -2.43 13.20
C GLU A 359 7.71 -1.04 13.62
N HIS A 360 6.72 -0.51 12.92
CA HIS A 360 6.21 0.83 13.14
C HIS A 360 4.86 0.82 13.87
N TYR A 361 4.75 1.56 14.95
CA TYR A 361 3.53 1.73 15.73
C TYR A 361 3.13 3.19 15.76
N LYS A 362 1.87 3.49 15.45
CA LYS A 362 1.30 4.86 15.45
C LYS A 362 0.39 5.08 16.66
N ASN A 363 0.24 6.32 17.07
CA ASN A 363 -0.76 6.76 18.06
C ASN A 363 -0.64 6.07 19.44
N LEU A 364 0.56 5.85 19.93
CA LEU A 364 0.78 5.38 21.28
C LEU A 364 0.75 6.56 22.26
N LYS A 365 -0.10 6.47 23.28
CA LYS A 365 -0.24 7.55 24.29
C LYS A 365 0.89 7.49 25.31
N VAL A 366 1.51 8.64 25.59
CA VAL A 366 2.43 8.82 26.73
C VAL A 366 1.60 8.88 28.01
N LEU A 367 1.89 7.99 28.94
CA LEU A 367 1.18 7.89 30.21
C LEU A 367 1.61 9.00 31.17
N LYS A 368 0.82 9.22 32.24
CA LYS A 368 1.11 10.23 33.28
C LYS A 368 2.42 10.01 34.04
N ASN A 369 2.96 8.80 34.00
CA ASN A 369 4.25 8.46 34.56
C ASN A 369 5.42 8.65 33.59
N SER A 370 5.23 9.38 32.47
CA SER A 370 6.22 9.62 31.41
C SER A 370 6.71 8.36 30.72
N HIS A 371 5.86 7.36 30.55
CA HIS A 371 6.19 6.12 29.84
C HIS A 371 5.21 5.85 28.72
N VAL A 372 5.68 5.13 27.71
CA VAL A 372 4.90 4.58 26.63
C VAL A 372 4.88 3.06 26.76
N ASN A 373 3.70 2.44 26.65
CA ASN A 373 3.59 0.99 26.60
C ASN A 373 3.91 0.49 25.20
N ILE A 374 4.96 -0.32 25.06
CA ILE A 374 5.41 -0.90 23.80
C ILE A 374 5.56 -2.40 24.03
N LEU A 375 4.76 -3.21 23.32
CA LEU A 375 4.75 -4.68 23.41
C LEU A 375 4.63 -5.23 24.85
N GLY A 376 3.97 -4.47 25.74
CA GLY A 376 3.76 -4.87 27.13
C GLY A 376 4.83 -4.41 28.11
N ASN A 377 5.87 -3.72 27.68
CA ASN A 377 6.86 -3.05 28.52
C ASN A 377 6.68 -1.52 28.46
N TYR A 378 7.21 -0.81 29.46
CA TYR A 378 7.04 0.63 29.64
C TYR A 378 8.38 1.34 29.47
N TYR A 379 8.49 2.19 28.44
CA TYR A 379 9.72 2.91 28.10
C TYR A 379 9.54 4.40 28.38
N SER A 380 10.47 5.00 29.09
CA SER A 380 10.37 6.41 29.47
C SER A 380 10.61 7.36 28.30
N VAL A 381 9.96 8.50 28.37
CA VAL A 381 10.17 9.67 27.49
C VAL A 381 10.30 10.92 28.35
N PRO A 382 10.88 12.02 27.83
CA PRO A 382 10.91 13.27 28.56
C PRO A 382 9.52 13.69 29.03
N TYR A 383 9.42 14.17 30.25
CA TYR A 383 8.15 14.41 30.93
C TYR A 383 7.27 15.47 30.24
N GLU A 384 7.85 16.33 29.41
CA GLU A 384 7.14 17.33 28.62
C GLU A 384 6.13 16.71 27.63
N PHE A 385 6.33 15.44 27.28
CA PHE A 385 5.46 14.73 26.33
C PHE A 385 4.33 13.92 27.00
N ILE A 386 4.10 14.10 28.30
CA ILE A 386 2.96 13.46 28.99
C ILE A 386 1.66 13.82 28.28
N ASP A 387 0.76 12.82 28.11
CA ASP A 387 -0.51 12.89 27.38
C ASP A 387 -0.39 13.12 25.86
N ALA A 388 0.81 13.29 25.30
CA ALA A 388 1.02 13.33 23.85
C ALA A 388 0.84 11.94 23.22
N TYR A 389 0.57 11.92 21.92
CA TYR A 389 0.58 10.72 21.10
C TYR A 389 1.88 10.68 20.29
N VAL A 390 2.57 9.55 20.37
CA VAL A 390 3.87 9.32 19.74
C VAL A 390 3.81 8.15 18.76
N SER A 391 4.75 8.11 17.82
CA SER A 391 5.04 6.93 17.01
C SER A 391 6.28 6.22 17.53
N VAL A 392 6.37 4.94 17.27
CA VAL A 392 7.50 4.11 17.73
C VAL A 392 8.01 3.28 16.57
N ASP A 393 9.31 3.33 16.36
CA ASP A 393 10.05 2.50 15.42
C ASP A 393 10.92 1.49 16.19
N ILE A 394 10.79 0.22 15.83
CA ILE A 394 11.64 -0.85 16.37
C ILE A 394 12.46 -1.44 15.22
N GLU A 395 13.78 -1.26 15.31
CA GLU A 395 14.73 -1.74 14.32
C GLU A 395 15.91 -2.40 15.04
N ASP A 396 16.23 -3.65 14.69
CA ASP A 396 17.37 -4.42 15.24
C ASP A 396 17.45 -4.40 16.79
N GLY A 397 16.29 -4.47 17.46
CA GLY A 397 16.22 -4.43 18.94
C GLY A 397 16.35 -3.03 19.56
N GLN A 398 16.48 -1.99 18.75
CA GLN A 398 16.42 -0.59 19.18
C GLN A 398 15.00 -0.03 19.02
N ILE A 399 14.53 0.63 20.07
CA ILE A 399 13.25 1.34 20.10
C ILE A 399 13.52 2.84 19.97
N LYS A 400 12.97 3.47 18.95
CA LYS A 400 13.00 4.93 18.74
C LYS A 400 11.60 5.47 18.94
N ILE A 401 11.40 6.36 19.90
CA ILE A 401 10.12 7.01 20.18
C ILE A 401 10.15 8.36 19.50
N ILE A 402 9.13 8.65 18.68
CA ILE A 402 9.12 9.76 17.74
C ILE A 402 7.89 10.64 18.00
N TYR A 403 8.12 11.93 18.15
CA TYR A 403 7.08 12.95 18.22
C TYR A 403 7.32 14.01 17.14
N GLN A 404 6.31 14.30 16.30
CA GLN A 404 6.39 15.29 15.21
C GLN A 404 7.65 15.13 14.33
N ARG A 405 7.97 13.89 13.94
CA ARG A 405 9.16 13.51 13.14
C ARG A 405 10.51 13.65 13.86
N GLN A 406 10.53 13.98 15.15
CA GLN A 406 11.76 14.05 15.94
C GLN A 406 11.84 12.86 16.88
N VAL A 407 13.01 12.24 16.98
CA VAL A 407 13.28 11.18 17.96
C VAL A 407 13.42 11.86 19.33
N ILE A 408 12.52 11.56 20.26
CA ILE A 408 12.49 12.13 21.61
C ILE A 408 13.11 11.20 22.67
N ALA A 409 13.16 9.90 22.38
CA ALA A 409 13.81 8.90 23.24
C ALA A 409 14.28 7.68 22.42
N THR A 410 15.33 7.03 22.89
CA THR A 410 15.84 5.78 22.33
C THR A 410 16.11 4.80 23.46
N HIS A 411 15.64 3.56 23.28
CA HIS A 411 15.83 2.48 24.26
C HIS A 411 16.23 1.18 23.58
N HIS A 412 16.79 0.25 24.35
CA HIS A 412 16.97 -1.14 23.91
C HIS A 412 15.70 -1.94 24.25
N MET A 413 15.27 -2.78 23.32
CA MET A 413 14.14 -3.68 23.52
C MET A 413 14.50 -4.75 24.56
N ILE A 414 13.62 -4.95 25.55
CA ILE A 414 13.76 -5.99 26.56
C ILE A 414 12.71 -7.06 26.32
N LEU A 415 13.13 -8.32 26.41
CA LEU A 415 12.24 -9.48 26.35
C LEU A 415 11.41 -9.59 27.63
N GLY A 416 10.17 -10.08 27.52
CA GLY A 416 9.24 -10.19 28.64
C GLY A 416 8.18 -9.10 28.62
N LYS A 417 7.41 -8.98 29.71
CA LYS A 417 6.32 -8.00 29.86
C LYS A 417 6.30 -7.42 31.26
N GLY A 418 5.77 -6.20 31.40
CA GLY A 418 5.54 -5.54 32.69
C GLY A 418 6.74 -4.78 33.23
N THR A 419 7.87 -4.73 32.50
CA THR A 419 9.09 -4.07 32.95
C THR A 419 9.06 -2.56 32.61
N TYR A 420 9.54 -1.75 33.57
CA TYR A 420 9.75 -0.32 33.38
C TYR A 420 11.22 -0.04 33.05
N ILE A 421 11.47 0.54 31.89
CA ILE A 421 12.78 0.94 31.39
C ILE A 421 12.84 2.47 31.43
N SER A 422 13.52 3.01 32.44
CA SER A 422 13.52 4.44 32.71
C SER A 422 14.91 5.04 32.56
N ASP A 423 15.01 6.07 31.72
CA ASP A 423 16.18 6.94 31.68
C ASP A 423 15.99 8.07 32.69
N LYS A 424 16.98 8.28 33.57
CA LYS A 424 16.93 9.30 34.61
C LYS A 424 16.86 10.71 34.03
N THR A 425 17.46 10.96 32.89
CA THR A 425 17.48 12.27 32.23
C THR A 425 16.07 12.74 31.83
N HIS A 426 15.17 11.80 31.51
CA HIS A 426 13.80 12.10 31.18
C HIS A 426 12.99 12.73 32.33
N PHE A 427 13.49 12.64 33.57
CA PHE A 427 12.83 13.11 34.79
C PHE A 427 13.61 14.25 35.49
N GLU A 428 14.77 14.66 34.99
CA GLU A 428 15.64 15.60 35.69
C GLU A 428 14.93 16.90 36.03
N SER A 429 14.28 17.57 35.08
CA SER A 429 13.56 18.80 35.34
C SER A 429 12.34 18.61 36.25
N ARG A 430 11.68 17.45 36.18
CA ARG A 430 10.59 17.07 37.08
C ARG A 430 11.11 16.78 38.48
N ASN A 431 12.22 16.05 38.57
CA ASN A 431 12.85 15.70 39.84
C ASN A 431 13.43 16.94 40.53
N LEU A 432 13.99 17.88 39.78
CA LEU A 432 14.42 19.16 40.33
C LEU A 432 13.22 19.93 40.93
N LYS A 433 12.07 20.01 40.24
CA LYS A 433 10.84 20.60 40.79
C LYS A 433 10.33 19.83 42.01
N LEU A 434 10.26 18.51 41.97
CA LEU A 434 9.79 17.67 43.08
C LEU A 434 10.75 17.76 44.28
N ASN A 435 12.06 17.70 44.05
CA ASN A 435 13.09 17.85 45.08
C ASN A 435 13.07 19.23 45.71
N PHE A 436 12.80 20.27 44.90
CA PHE A 436 12.67 21.63 45.43
C PHE A 436 11.40 21.78 46.27
N LEU A 437 10.26 21.27 45.79
CA LEU A 437 9.00 21.32 46.56
C LEU A 437 9.04 20.41 47.80
N SER A 438 9.83 19.34 47.82
CA SER A 438 10.04 18.49 49.00
C SER A 438 10.89 19.17 50.05
N LYS A 439 11.81 20.08 49.68
CA LYS A 439 12.63 20.88 50.59
C LYS A 439 11.85 22.00 51.26
N LEU A 440 10.63 22.35 50.83
CA LEU A 440 9.75 23.30 51.52
C LEU A 440 9.06 22.58 52.70
N GLU A 441 9.81 22.31 53.76
CA GLU A 441 9.35 21.57 54.94
C GLU A 441 8.90 22.52 56.07
N THR A 442 9.42 23.73 56.10
CA THR A 442 9.12 24.71 57.13
C THR A 442 8.39 25.92 56.59
N THR A 443 7.71 26.66 57.47
CA THR A 443 7.06 27.94 57.15
C THR A 443 8.08 28.95 56.64
N SER A 444 9.28 29.00 57.21
CA SER A 444 10.36 29.88 56.77
C SER A 444 10.77 29.59 55.32
N ASP A 445 10.95 28.32 54.94
CA ASP A 445 11.34 27.93 53.59
C ASP A 445 10.26 28.38 52.57
N LEU A 446 8.98 28.22 52.97
CA LEU A 446 7.85 28.56 52.10
C LEU A 446 7.76 30.08 51.91
N ILE A 447 7.98 30.89 52.98
CA ILE A 447 7.96 32.35 52.92
C ILE A 447 9.12 32.88 52.06
N GLU A 448 10.33 32.29 52.22
CA GLU A 448 11.48 32.68 51.43
C GLU A 448 11.31 32.32 49.95
N TYR A 449 10.72 31.16 49.68
CA TYR A 449 10.36 30.80 48.31
C TYR A 449 9.33 31.75 47.69
N ALA A 450 8.29 32.12 48.43
CA ALA A 450 7.27 33.06 47.98
C ALA A 450 7.86 34.45 47.64
N LYS A 451 8.87 34.88 48.40
CA LYS A 451 9.61 36.16 48.20
C LYS A 451 10.24 36.22 46.79
N SER A 452 10.68 35.09 46.22
CA SER A 452 11.30 35.07 44.91
C SER A 452 10.35 35.40 43.75
N PHE A 453 9.05 35.47 44.01
CA PHE A 453 8.02 35.80 43.01
C PHE A 453 7.44 37.22 43.19
N SER A 454 6.90 37.53 44.37
CA SER A 454 6.48 38.90 44.71
C SER A 454 6.41 39.08 46.23
N PHE A 455 6.53 40.33 46.68
CA PHE A 455 6.37 40.71 48.07
C PHE A 455 4.96 40.42 48.59
N GLU A 456 3.95 40.60 47.77
CA GLU A 456 2.54 40.40 48.09
C GLU A 456 2.25 38.91 48.34
N ILE A 457 2.80 37.99 47.50
CA ILE A 457 2.68 36.54 47.70
C ILE A 457 3.40 36.11 48.98
N GLN A 458 4.57 36.68 49.27
CA GLN A 458 5.30 36.47 50.52
C GLN A 458 4.46 36.88 51.73
N SER A 459 3.91 38.10 51.71
CA SER A 459 3.08 38.65 52.77
C SER A 459 1.82 37.83 53.04
N PHE A 460 1.14 37.40 51.96
CA PHE A 460 0.00 36.48 52.04
C PHE A 460 0.38 35.15 52.68
N CYS A 461 1.48 34.56 52.26
CA CYS A 461 2.00 33.30 52.80
C CYS A 461 2.31 33.42 54.30
N ALA A 462 2.99 34.47 54.70
CA ALA A 462 3.30 34.74 56.09
C ALA A 462 2.04 34.90 56.95
N THR A 463 1.04 35.65 56.46
CA THR A 463 -0.23 35.86 57.14
C THR A 463 -1.01 34.55 57.30
N LEU A 464 -1.15 33.75 56.22
CA LEU A 464 -1.82 32.44 56.31
C LEU A 464 -1.11 31.49 57.29
N SER A 465 0.22 31.50 57.30
CA SER A 465 1.00 30.65 58.17
C SER A 465 0.85 30.98 59.65
N LEU A 466 0.69 32.25 59.96
CA LEU A 466 0.48 32.76 61.33
C LEU A 466 -0.94 32.48 61.83
N PHE A 467 -1.95 32.78 61.04
CA PHE A 467 -3.34 32.77 61.48
C PHE A 467 -4.04 31.43 61.30
N ARG A 468 -3.77 30.66 60.21
CA ARG A 468 -4.40 29.36 59.95
C ARG A 468 -3.73 28.18 60.67
N LYS A 469 -2.61 28.36 61.31
CA LYS A 469 -1.83 27.34 62.07
C LYS A 469 -1.62 26.00 61.34
N SER A 470 -1.75 25.97 60.02
CA SER A 470 -1.56 24.80 59.19
C SER A 470 -0.60 25.10 58.05
N PHE A 471 0.60 24.52 58.14
CA PHE A 471 1.61 24.60 57.10
C PHE A 471 1.10 24.11 55.74
N GLN A 472 0.31 23.02 55.72
CA GLN A 472 -0.20 22.46 54.48
C GLN A 472 -1.17 23.40 53.76
N ILE A 473 -2.05 24.09 54.50
CA ILE A 473 -2.97 25.08 53.92
C ILE A 473 -2.19 26.24 53.33
N ALA A 474 -1.23 26.79 54.07
CA ALA A 474 -0.37 27.87 53.60
C ALA A 474 0.45 27.44 52.36
N LYS A 475 1.00 26.24 52.37
CA LYS A 475 1.76 25.67 51.25
C LYS A 475 0.91 25.52 49.98
N VAL A 476 -0.28 24.92 50.07
CA VAL A 476 -1.18 24.76 48.94
C VAL A 476 -1.62 26.11 48.37
N ALA A 477 -2.03 27.05 49.23
CA ALA A 477 -2.45 28.39 48.82
C ALA A 477 -1.32 29.17 48.15
N THR A 478 -0.13 29.17 48.74
CA THR A 478 1.05 29.86 48.19
C THR A 478 1.47 29.29 46.85
N LEU A 479 1.52 27.97 46.69
CA LEU A 479 1.86 27.32 45.43
C LEU A 479 0.81 27.59 44.34
N TYR A 480 -0.45 27.74 44.73
CA TYR A 480 -1.52 28.17 43.81
C TYR A 480 -1.26 29.56 43.26
N LEU A 481 -0.99 30.53 44.15
CA LEU A 481 -0.71 31.92 43.77
C LEU A 481 0.55 32.04 42.92
N ILE A 482 1.59 31.29 43.21
CA ILE A 482 2.82 31.26 42.42
C ILE A 482 2.53 30.76 40.99
N LYS A 483 1.74 29.73 40.83
CA LYS A 483 1.32 29.26 39.51
C LYS A 483 0.51 30.31 38.75
N LEU A 484 -0.39 30.98 39.45
CA LEU A 484 -1.22 32.03 38.87
C LEU A 484 -0.36 33.25 38.47
N HIS A 485 0.59 33.66 39.31
CA HIS A 485 1.57 34.71 39.01
C HIS A 485 2.38 34.37 37.74
N GLN A 486 2.93 33.16 37.64
CA GLN A 486 3.68 32.72 36.46
C GLN A 486 2.84 32.75 35.18
N LYS A 487 1.57 32.31 35.26
CA LYS A 487 0.63 32.36 34.14
C LYS A 487 0.33 33.80 33.70
N LEU A 488 0.06 34.69 34.63
CA LEU A 488 -0.24 36.09 34.36
C LEU A 488 0.99 36.85 33.85
N LYS A 489 2.19 36.51 34.33
CA LYS A 489 3.45 37.09 33.86
C LYS A 489 3.70 36.81 32.37
N LEU A 490 3.32 35.63 31.85
CA LEU A 490 3.35 35.35 30.42
C LEU A 490 2.42 36.24 29.58
N GLN A 491 1.43 36.87 30.24
CA GLN A 491 0.46 37.77 29.63
C GLN A 491 0.75 39.25 29.99
N ASN A 492 1.86 39.55 30.67
CA ASN A 492 2.20 40.85 31.22
C ASN A 492 1.12 41.44 32.17
N LYS A 493 0.38 40.58 32.86
CA LYS A 493 -0.74 40.92 33.77
C LYS A 493 -0.48 40.53 35.24
N ASP A 494 0.75 40.18 35.61
CA ASP A 494 1.13 39.72 36.95
C ASP A 494 0.93 40.84 38.03
N HIS A 495 1.05 42.12 37.64
CA HIS A 495 0.76 43.25 38.51
C HIS A 495 -0.68 43.24 39.05
N LEU A 496 -1.66 42.71 38.27
CA LEU A 496 -3.05 42.62 38.73
C LEU A 496 -3.22 41.65 39.89
N LEU A 497 -2.45 40.56 39.91
CA LEU A 497 -2.46 39.61 41.01
C LEU A 497 -1.93 40.26 42.29
N ASN A 498 -0.86 41.04 42.18
CA ASN A 498 -0.29 41.75 43.33
C ASN A 498 -1.28 42.76 43.90
N VAL A 499 -1.98 43.53 43.06
CA VAL A 499 -3.06 44.47 43.48
C VAL A 499 -4.22 43.70 44.13
N ALA A 500 -4.65 42.54 43.56
CA ALA A 500 -5.71 41.75 44.14
C ALA A 500 -5.35 41.22 45.54
N ILE A 501 -4.13 40.70 45.71
CA ILE A 501 -3.63 40.21 46.99
C ILE A 501 -3.65 41.38 48.03
N THR A 502 -3.11 42.54 47.68
CA THR A 502 -3.06 43.69 48.55
C THR A 502 -4.47 44.13 48.99
N LYS A 503 -5.42 44.23 48.07
CA LYS A 503 -6.81 44.54 48.36
C LYS A 503 -7.49 43.56 49.30
N VAL A 504 -7.30 42.25 49.06
CA VAL A 504 -7.86 41.19 49.91
C VAL A 504 -7.28 41.27 51.32
N MET A 505 -5.97 41.49 51.46
CA MET A 505 -5.33 41.65 52.76
C MET A 505 -5.78 42.90 53.54
N GLN A 506 -6.22 43.93 52.85
CA GLN A 506 -6.81 45.13 53.48
C GLN A 506 -8.30 45.02 53.85
N LYS A 507 -9.04 44.21 53.04
CA LYS A 507 -10.49 44.08 53.10
C LYS A 507 -10.99 43.07 54.11
N TYR A 508 -10.25 41.96 54.29
CA TYR A 508 -10.66 40.80 55.09
C TYR A 508 -9.82 40.68 56.37
N HIS A 509 -10.43 40.15 57.46
CA HIS A 509 -9.65 39.73 58.62
C HIS A 509 -8.64 38.66 58.29
N HIS A 510 -7.49 38.64 58.89
CA HIS A 510 -6.35 37.80 58.59
C HIS A 510 -6.63 36.29 58.73
N ASP A 511 -7.60 35.91 59.56
CA ASP A 511 -8.06 34.52 59.73
C ASP A 511 -9.08 34.06 58.67
N GLU A 512 -9.69 35.01 57.92
CA GLU A 512 -10.67 34.73 56.86
C GLU A 512 -10.05 34.74 55.45
N ILE A 513 -8.86 35.24 55.26
CA ILE A 513 -8.18 35.36 53.98
C ILE A 513 -8.08 34.02 53.29
N SER A 514 -8.47 33.94 52.01
CA SER A 514 -8.40 32.75 51.20
C SER A 514 -8.01 33.07 49.74
N THR A 515 -7.55 32.06 49.00
CA THR A 515 -7.29 32.17 47.55
C THR A 515 -8.56 32.48 46.77
N HIS A 516 -9.73 32.05 47.24
CA HIS A 516 -11.03 32.37 46.62
C HIS A 516 -11.30 33.86 46.56
N HIS A 517 -11.06 34.61 47.67
CA HIS A 517 -11.22 36.04 47.70
C HIS A 517 -10.25 36.75 46.73
N ILE A 518 -9.04 36.19 46.51
CA ILE A 518 -8.09 36.74 45.55
C ILE A 518 -8.59 36.50 44.11
N ASP A 519 -9.15 35.33 43.82
CA ASP A 519 -9.70 35.02 42.50
C ASP A 519 -10.89 35.92 42.14
N GLU A 520 -11.76 36.23 43.11
CA GLU A 520 -12.88 37.16 42.94
C GLU A 520 -12.39 38.59 42.65
N GLU A 521 -11.45 39.10 43.47
CA GLU A 521 -10.90 40.43 43.28
C GLU A 521 -10.11 40.55 41.97
N LEU A 522 -9.39 39.47 41.57
CA LEU A 522 -8.66 39.42 40.31
C LEU A 522 -9.62 39.48 39.10
N LYS A 523 -10.75 38.78 39.15
CA LYS A 523 -11.78 38.84 38.10
C LYS A 523 -12.33 40.26 37.95
N ILE A 524 -12.62 40.92 39.06
CA ILE A 524 -13.09 42.32 39.06
C ILE A 524 -12.04 43.21 38.38
N LEU A 525 -10.77 43.10 38.73
CA LEU A 525 -9.69 43.91 38.15
C LEU A 525 -9.48 43.63 36.65
N GLN A 526 -9.63 42.40 36.23
CA GLN A 526 -9.53 42.04 34.81
C GLN A 526 -10.68 42.61 33.98
N THR A 527 -11.91 42.59 34.52
CA THR A 527 -13.08 43.18 33.84
C THR A 527 -12.94 44.71 33.70
N PHE A 528 -12.38 45.41 34.70
CA PHE A 528 -12.12 46.84 34.60
C PHE A 528 -11.05 47.20 33.55
N GLN A 529 -10.07 46.34 33.31
CA GLN A 529 -9.04 46.54 32.26
C GLN A 529 -9.55 46.28 30.83
N GLU A 530 -10.58 45.46 30.66
CA GLU A 530 -11.19 45.21 29.35
C GLU A 530 -12.18 46.29 28.91
N VAL A 531 -12.60 47.17 29.86
CA VAL A 531 -13.56 48.25 29.60
C VAL A 531 -12.85 49.62 29.48
N SER A 532 -11.59 49.74 29.88
CA SER A 532 -10.73 50.91 29.73
C SER A 532 -9.76 50.75 28.54
#